data_365c71bb1dfa38a2b7284a4f257c805c
#
_entry.id   365c71bb1dfa38a2b7284a4f257c805c
#
_cell.length_a   1.000
_cell.length_b   1.000
_cell.length_c   1.000
_cell.angle_alpha   90.00
_cell.angle_beta   90.00
_cell.angle_gamma   90.00
#
_symmetry.space_group_name_H-M   'P 1'
#
loop_
_entity.id
_entity.type
_entity.pdbx_description
1 polymer ?
#
loop_
_entity_poly.entity_id
_entity_poly.type
_entity_poly.pdbx_seq_one_letter_code
_entity_poly.pdbx_strand_id
1 'polypeptide(L)'
;MRFLPALSKVAALGAAAVLAATALTACGGDDSAASADNPYGLLQPGVLRAGTLTDAPPNVYLKDGKFTGFDNDLLTAVAGKVGLKVEFVGTDFSALLSQVNNRKFDVGSSSITITEARKKTVDFGNGYDFGYFGLDVPATSTITGFDQLAGKRVVVVQGTVQDDYATKEGLNPVRVPDYNGAINQLKAGTADAWIAPAEIGDKSAADSGGKIKVAAKQISPAPTAYAVAKGNDELREALNSGLDQVIADGTWTRLQEHYYPGRPIPADFTPGSGTVAAPSASAAS
;
A
#
# COMPACT_ATOMS: atom_id res chain seq x y z
N MET A 1 -10.20 47.07 78.21
CA MET A 1 -11.43 46.57 78.84
C MET A 1 -11.72 45.23 78.16
N ARG A 2 -11.32 44.10 78.81
CA ARG A 2 -12.27 43.30 79.62
C ARG A 2 -13.37 42.73 78.74
N PHE A 3 -13.70 41.49 78.53
CA PHE A 3 -13.57 40.23 79.33
C PHE A 3 -13.72 39.00 78.37
N LEU A 4 -12.95 37.97 78.60
CA LEU A 4 -13.32 36.56 78.44
C LEU A 4 -14.28 36.15 79.57
N PRO A 5 -14.91 34.98 79.65
CA PRO A 5 -14.73 33.66 79.03
C PRO A 5 -16.05 32.84 78.82
N ALA A 6 -15.95 31.65 78.35
CA ALA A 6 -16.29 30.33 78.92
C ALA A 6 -16.73 29.34 77.87
N LEU A 7 -15.99 28.31 77.67
CA LEU A 7 -16.13 26.87 78.06
C LEU A 7 -17.55 26.27 78.11
N SER A 8 -17.81 25.25 77.28
CA SER A 8 -18.04 23.90 77.78
C SER A 8 -18.50 22.93 76.66
N LYS A 9 -17.74 21.87 76.56
CA LYS A 9 -18.06 20.42 76.66
C LYS A 9 -18.76 19.75 75.47
N VAL A 10 -17.99 18.97 74.75
CA VAL A 10 -17.96 17.47 74.70
C VAL A 10 -19.23 16.77 74.29
N ALA A 11 -19.16 16.12 73.12
CA ALA A 11 -19.56 14.73 72.96
C ALA A 11 -18.97 14.11 71.69
N ALA A 12 -18.34 13.01 71.86
CA ALA A 12 -17.71 12.16 70.85
C ALA A 12 -18.74 11.28 70.16
N LEU A 13 -18.33 10.70 69.12
CA LEU A 13 -18.62 9.40 68.44
C LEU A 13 -18.99 9.53 66.97
N GLY A 14 -18.27 8.75 66.20
CA GLY A 14 -18.69 8.29 64.91
C GLY A 14 -17.57 8.26 63.84
N ALA A 15 -16.64 7.32 64.00
CA ALA A 15 -15.69 6.95 62.95
C ALA A 15 -16.44 6.30 61.78
N ALA A 16 -16.30 6.89 60.58
CA ALA A 16 -16.51 6.11 59.33
C ALA A 16 -15.46 6.66 58.38
N ALA A 17 -14.31 5.96 58.30
CA ALA A 17 -13.30 6.15 57.27
C ALA A 17 -13.83 5.54 55.99
N VAL A 18 -14.31 6.36 55.05
CA VAL A 18 -14.50 5.97 53.69
C VAL A 18 -13.19 6.23 52.97
N LEU A 19 -12.39 5.17 52.80
CA LEU A 19 -11.28 5.11 51.85
C LEU A 19 -11.88 5.20 50.44
N ALA A 20 -11.90 6.41 49.87
CA ALA A 20 -12.03 6.58 48.44
C ALA A 20 -10.71 6.15 47.81
N ALA A 21 -10.63 4.89 47.38
CA ALA A 21 -9.60 4.43 46.48
C ALA A 21 -9.81 5.13 45.12
N THR A 22 -9.15 6.25 44.91
CA THR A 22 -8.98 6.83 43.57
C THR A 22 -8.04 5.88 42.83
N ALA A 23 -8.63 4.94 42.07
CA ALA A 23 -7.93 4.25 41.02
C ALA A 23 -7.50 5.31 40.00
N LEU A 24 -6.23 5.74 40.06
CA LEU A 24 -5.57 6.36 38.91
C LEU A 24 -5.49 5.26 37.85
N THR A 25 -6.48 5.19 36.99
CA THR A 25 -6.32 4.54 35.69
C THR A 25 -5.32 5.41 34.94
N ALA A 26 -4.07 4.97 34.91
CA ALA A 26 -3.07 5.43 33.96
C ALA A 26 -3.60 5.10 32.57
N CYS A 27 -4.28 6.05 31.91
CA CYS A 27 -4.51 6.02 30.47
C CYS A 27 -3.18 6.27 29.77
N GLY A 28 -2.40 5.22 29.61
CA GLY A 28 -1.31 5.09 28.68
C GLY A 28 -1.61 3.84 27.87
N GLY A 29 -2.72 3.83 27.15
CA GLY A 29 -3.10 2.76 26.25
C GLY A 29 -2.91 3.23 24.82
N ASP A 30 -2.19 2.47 24.04
CA ASP A 30 -2.20 2.57 22.58
C ASP A 30 -3.65 2.53 22.11
N ASP A 31 -4.20 3.67 21.72
CA ASP A 31 -5.59 3.83 21.24
C ASP A 31 -5.90 2.99 19.99
N SER A 32 -4.91 2.26 19.48
CA SER A 32 -4.98 1.41 18.30
C SER A 32 -5.03 -0.08 18.61
N ALA A 33 -5.10 -0.51 19.87
CA ALA A 33 -5.21 -1.93 20.21
C ALA A 33 -6.60 -2.47 19.87
N ALA A 34 -6.67 -3.74 19.43
CA ALA A 34 -7.93 -4.41 19.17
C ALA A 34 -8.79 -4.47 20.46
N SER A 35 -10.06 -4.12 20.33
CA SER A 35 -11.06 -4.10 21.41
C SER A 35 -12.41 -4.52 20.87
N ALA A 36 -13.43 -4.73 21.74
CA ALA A 36 -14.77 -5.08 21.29
C ALA A 36 -15.36 -4.06 20.29
N ASP A 37 -15.07 -2.78 20.49
CA ASP A 37 -15.55 -1.70 19.62
C ASP A 37 -14.60 -1.44 18.43
N ASN A 38 -13.40 -1.97 18.46
CA ASN A 38 -12.37 -1.82 17.41
C ASN A 38 -11.63 -3.15 17.19
N PRO A 39 -12.30 -4.18 16.66
CA PRO A 39 -11.77 -5.55 16.60
C PRO A 39 -10.54 -5.67 15.68
N TYR A 40 -10.33 -4.75 14.77
CA TYR A 40 -9.21 -4.73 13.85
C TYR A 40 -8.07 -3.79 14.28
N GLY A 41 -8.16 -3.18 15.46
CA GLY A 41 -7.19 -2.22 15.96
C GLY A 41 -6.95 -1.05 15.01
N LEU A 42 -8.00 -0.50 14.38
CA LEU A 42 -7.90 0.61 13.44
C LEU A 42 -7.57 1.93 14.14
N LEU A 43 -6.98 2.86 13.42
CA LEU A 43 -6.75 4.23 13.90
C LEU A 43 -8.06 4.94 14.27
N GLN A 44 -9.12 4.65 13.52
CA GLN A 44 -10.46 5.10 13.79
C GLN A 44 -11.45 3.92 13.65
N PRO A 45 -12.21 3.55 14.68
CA PRO A 45 -13.16 2.46 14.59
C PRO A 45 -14.09 2.56 13.38
N GLY A 46 -14.19 1.48 12.61
CA GLY A 46 -15.04 1.39 11.42
C GLY A 46 -14.52 2.08 10.16
N VAL A 47 -13.38 2.79 10.23
CA VAL A 47 -12.76 3.47 9.09
C VAL A 47 -11.35 2.93 8.85
N LEU A 48 -11.14 2.32 7.70
CA LEU A 48 -9.85 1.82 7.23
C LEU A 48 -9.09 2.97 6.55
N ARG A 49 -8.09 3.52 7.22
CA ARG A 49 -7.26 4.58 6.67
C ARG A 49 -6.16 4.00 5.80
N ALA A 50 -6.25 4.24 4.50
CA ALA A 50 -5.39 3.66 3.48
C ALA A 50 -4.39 4.67 2.91
N GLY A 51 -3.09 4.38 3.02
CA GLY A 51 -2.05 5.10 2.30
C GLY A 51 -1.97 4.60 0.86
N THR A 52 -1.97 5.52 -0.13
CA THR A 52 -1.94 5.19 -1.56
C THR A 52 -1.22 6.27 -2.36
N LEU A 53 -0.80 5.95 -3.59
CA LEU A 53 -0.27 6.93 -4.52
C LEU A 53 -1.40 7.68 -5.24
N THR A 54 -1.03 8.74 -5.96
CA THR A 54 -1.99 9.63 -6.64
C THR A 54 -1.79 9.71 -8.15
N ASP A 55 -0.76 9.06 -8.70
CA ASP A 55 -0.27 9.28 -10.07
C ASP A 55 0.16 8.01 -10.83
N ALA A 56 -0.37 6.87 -10.43
CA ALA A 56 -0.06 5.56 -11.00
C ALA A 56 -1.26 4.89 -11.72
N PRO A 57 -1.90 5.55 -12.72
CA PRO A 57 -2.98 4.92 -13.48
C PRO A 57 -2.44 3.74 -14.31
N PRO A 58 -3.22 2.65 -14.45
CA PRO A 58 -4.58 2.44 -13.97
C PRO A 58 -4.68 1.86 -12.56
N ASN A 59 -3.56 1.68 -11.85
CA ASN A 59 -3.51 0.96 -10.58
C ASN A 59 -4.08 1.79 -9.41
N VAL A 60 -3.51 2.96 -9.15
CA VAL A 60 -3.94 3.92 -8.12
C VAL A 60 -3.70 5.36 -8.60
N TYR A 61 -4.71 6.19 -8.57
CA TYR A 61 -4.57 7.59 -9.03
C TYR A 61 -5.71 8.48 -8.55
N LEU A 62 -5.51 9.79 -8.67
CA LEU A 62 -6.55 10.79 -8.49
C LEU A 62 -7.20 11.12 -9.85
N LYS A 63 -8.53 11.05 -9.89
CA LYS A 63 -9.35 11.53 -11.00
C LYS A 63 -10.43 12.45 -10.44
N ASP A 64 -10.45 13.69 -10.90
CA ASP A 64 -11.41 14.71 -10.45
C ASP A 64 -11.46 14.85 -8.91
N GLY A 65 -10.29 14.78 -8.26
CA GLY A 65 -10.14 14.87 -6.81
C GLY A 65 -10.57 13.63 -6.03
N LYS A 66 -10.88 12.51 -6.70
CA LYS A 66 -11.25 11.25 -6.08
C LYS A 66 -10.19 10.20 -6.33
N PHE A 67 -9.86 9.43 -5.29
CA PHE A 67 -9.01 8.25 -5.42
C PHE A 67 -9.76 7.16 -6.15
N THR A 68 -9.12 6.55 -7.14
CA THR A 68 -9.64 5.45 -7.96
C THR A 68 -8.47 4.61 -8.49
N GLY A 69 -8.76 3.62 -9.30
CA GLY A 69 -7.82 2.66 -9.85
C GLY A 69 -8.07 1.28 -9.29
N PHE A 70 -7.47 0.27 -9.94
CA PHE A 70 -7.75 -1.13 -9.62
C PHE A 70 -7.59 -1.42 -8.12
N ASP A 71 -6.46 -1.07 -7.53
CA ASP A 71 -6.16 -1.39 -6.12
C ASP A 71 -7.11 -0.66 -5.16
N ASN A 72 -7.42 0.62 -5.42
CA ASN A 72 -8.27 1.42 -4.54
C ASN A 72 -9.73 0.97 -4.60
N ASP A 73 -10.23 0.66 -5.79
CA ASP A 73 -11.61 0.21 -5.97
C ASP A 73 -11.77 -1.23 -5.44
N LEU A 74 -10.74 -2.08 -5.61
CA LEU A 74 -10.71 -3.40 -5.00
C LEU A 74 -10.68 -3.31 -3.46
N LEU A 75 -9.81 -2.45 -2.88
CA LEU A 75 -9.76 -2.26 -1.42
C LEU A 75 -11.10 -1.76 -0.88
N THR A 76 -11.76 -0.87 -1.61
CA THR A 76 -13.10 -0.37 -1.23
C THR A 76 -14.12 -1.51 -1.18
N ALA A 77 -14.10 -2.40 -2.19
CA ALA A 77 -14.98 -3.57 -2.21
C ALA A 77 -14.64 -4.56 -1.10
N VAL A 78 -13.36 -4.86 -0.87
CA VAL A 78 -12.86 -5.75 0.20
C VAL A 78 -13.28 -5.23 1.58
N ALA A 79 -13.01 -3.96 1.87
CA ALA A 79 -13.36 -3.33 3.14
C ALA A 79 -14.87 -3.35 3.37
N GLY A 80 -15.67 -3.10 2.33
CA GLY A 80 -17.13 -3.17 2.39
C GLY A 80 -17.65 -4.56 2.80
N LYS A 81 -16.98 -5.65 2.38
CA LYS A 81 -17.35 -7.03 2.79
C LYS A 81 -17.19 -7.29 4.28
N VAL A 82 -16.29 -6.57 4.93
CA VAL A 82 -16.03 -6.71 6.38
C VAL A 82 -16.56 -5.52 7.19
N GLY A 83 -17.49 -4.75 6.60
CA GLY A 83 -18.20 -3.67 7.28
C GLY A 83 -17.40 -2.39 7.51
N LEU A 84 -16.29 -2.20 6.80
CA LEU A 84 -15.42 -1.03 6.92
C LEU A 84 -15.65 -0.03 5.78
N LYS A 85 -15.45 1.27 6.09
CA LYS A 85 -15.35 2.35 5.11
C LYS A 85 -13.88 2.66 4.88
N VAL A 86 -13.48 3.02 3.65
CA VAL A 86 -12.10 3.39 3.35
C VAL A 86 -11.95 4.92 3.28
N GLU A 87 -10.91 5.43 3.94
CA GLU A 87 -10.39 6.79 3.78
C GLU A 87 -9.01 6.72 3.13
N PHE A 88 -8.89 7.20 1.90
CA PHE A 88 -7.62 7.23 1.18
C PHE A 88 -6.83 8.50 1.47
N VAL A 89 -5.51 8.35 1.65
CA VAL A 89 -4.57 9.47 1.85
C VAL A 89 -3.38 9.28 0.93
N GLY A 90 -3.07 10.32 0.15
CA GLY A 90 -1.92 10.32 -0.76
C GLY A 90 -0.57 10.31 -0.03
N THR A 91 0.37 9.54 -0.54
CA THR A 91 1.75 9.48 -0.04
C THR A 91 2.72 9.01 -1.12
N ASP A 92 4.03 9.20 -0.91
CA ASP A 92 5.07 8.65 -1.79
C ASP A 92 5.29 7.17 -1.51
N PHE A 93 5.62 6.39 -2.55
CA PHE A 93 5.83 4.95 -2.43
C PHE A 93 6.96 4.60 -1.46
N SER A 94 8.06 5.35 -1.49
CA SER A 94 9.24 5.13 -0.64
C SER A 94 8.95 5.26 0.86
N ALA A 95 7.94 6.06 1.23
CA ALA A 95 7.52 6.29 2.61
C ALA A 95 6.39 5.37 3.07
N LEU A 96 5.64 4.76 2.13
CA LEU A 96 4.38 4.08 2.40
C LEU A 96 4.51 2.97 3.46
N LEU A 97 5.45 2.03 3.29
CA LEU A 97 5.55 0.89 4.20
C LEU A 97 5.98 1.29 5.62
N SER A 98 6.89 2.25 5.75
CA SER A 98 7.27 2.77 7.06
C SER A 98 6.13 3.51 7.74
N GLN A 99 5.30 4.23 6.98
CA GLN A 99 4.12 4.92 7.50
C GLN A 99 3.03 3.94 7.96
N VAL A 100 2.85 2.82 7.24
CA VAL A 100 1.95 1.74 7.66
C VAL A 100 2.46 1.11 8.96
N ASN A 101 3.75 0.74 9.01
CA ASN A 101 4.33 0.15 10.22
C ASN A 101 4.27 1.08 11.44
N ASN A 102 4.44 2.37 11.23
CA ASN A 102 4.35 3.40 12.27
C ASN A 102 2.91 3.86 12.55
N ARG A 103 1.92 3.12 12.08
CA ARG A 103 0.49 3.37 12.36
C ARG A 103 0.01 4.77 11.91
N LYS A 104 0.61 5.35 10.86
CA LYS A 104 0.05 6.54 10.20
C LYS A 104 -1.12 6.16 9.29
N PHE A 105 -1.08 4.95 8.75
CA PHE A 105 -2.13 4.29 7.98
C PHE A 105 -2.42 2.92 8.58
N ASP A 106 -3.65 2.45 8.45
CA ASP A 106 -4.04 1.08 8.80
C ASP A 106 -3.55 0.10 7.73
N VAL A 107 -3.57 0.53 6.47
CA VAL A 107 -3.23 -0.29 5.31
C VAL A 107 -2.50 0.50 4.24
N GLY A 108 -1.59 -0.15 3.51
CA GLY A 108 -1.00 0.34 2.27
C GLY A 108 -1.66 -0.31 1.06
N SER A 109 -2.08 0.52 0.08
CA SER A 109 -2.74 0.11 -1.17
C SER A 109 -2.11 0.80 -2.37
N SER A 110 -1.16 0.15 -3.04
CA SER A 110 -0.43 0.69 -4.20
C SER A 110 0.32 -0.40 -4.96
N SER A 111 -0.35 -1.46 -5.35
CA SER A 111 0.26 -2.61 -6.06
C SER A 111 1.58 -3.06 -5.40
N ILE A 112 1.55 -3.23 -4.08
CA ILE A 112 2.78 -3.46 -3.30
C ILE A 112 3.23 -4.90 -3.48
N THR A 113 4.28 -5.11 -4.27
CA THR A 113 4.87 -6.44 -4.47
C THR A 113 5.38 -7.01 -3.14
N ILE A 114 5.01 -8.24 -2.85
CA ILE A 114 5.48 -8.98 -1.68
C ILE A 114 6.97 -9.32 -1.89
N THR A 115 7.83 -8.89 -0.96
CA THR A 115 9.25 -9.28 -0.96
C THR A 115 9.71 -9.61 0.47
N GLU A 116 10.73 -10.47 0.59
CA GLU A 116 11.31 -10.81 1.90
C GLU A 116 11.90 -9.58 2.63
N ALA A 117 12.40 -8.60 1.88
CA ALA A 117 12.86 -7.34 2.47
C ALA A 117 11.70 -6.55 3.09
N ARG A 118 10.56 -6.41 2.37
CA ARG A 118 9.38 -5.69 2.84
C ARG A 118 8.66 -6.39 3.98
N LYS A 119 8.66 -7.72 4.02
CA LYS A 119 8.13 -8.53 5.13
C LYS A 119 8.83 -8.26 6.47
N LYS A 120 10.04 -7.69 6.47
CA LYS A 120 10.71 -7.26 7.70
C LYS A 120 10.06 -6.03 8.33
N THR A 121 9.38 -5.21 7.54
CA THR A 121 8.78 -3.94 7.96
C THR A 121 7.26 -4.05 8.18
N VAL A 122 6.56 -4.79 7.33
CA VAL A 122 5.09 -4.92 7.34
C VAL A 122 4.69 -6.38 7.20
N ASP A 123 3.42 -6.68 7.52
CA ASP A 123 2.79 -7.94 7.16
C ASP A 123 1.92 -7.74 5.91
N PHE A 124 1.80 -8.79 5.11
CA PHE A 124 1.02 -8.79 3.89
C PHE A 124 -0.21 -9.66 3.99
N GLY A 125 -1.31 -9.22 3.41
CA GLY A 125 -2.44 -10.07 3.09
C GLY A 125 -2.13 -11.03 1.94
N ASN A 126 -3.16 -11.77 1.51
CA ASN A 126 -3.08 -12.63 0.33
C ASN A 126 -2.87 -11.80 -0.94
N GLY A 127 -2.16 -12.38 -1.92
CA GLY A 127 -1.93 -11.76 -3.20
C GLY A 127 -3.24 -11.54 -3.96
N TYR A 128 -3.52 -10.32 -4.37
CA TYR A 128 -4.74 -10.00 -5.13
C TYR A 128 -4.45 -9.73 -6.61
N ASP A 129 -3.20 -9.46 -6.96
CA ASP A 129 -2.80 -9.19 -8.34
C ASP A 129 -1.35 -9.65 -8.58
N PHE A 130 -0.95 -9.61 -9.82
CA PHE A 130 0.41 -9.88 -10.31
C PHE A 130 0.84 -8.72 -11.19
N GLY A 131 2.14 -8.58 -11.45
CA GLY A 131 2.66 -7.50 -12.26
C GLY A 131 3.70 -7.95 -13.26
N TYR A 132 3.99 -7.08 -14.18
CA TYR A 132 5.11 -7.17 -15.09
C TYR A 132 5.99 -5.93 -14.94
N PHE A 133 7.28 -6.08 -15.19
CA PHE A 133 8.14 -4.92 -15.44
C PHE A 133 7.97 -4.50 -16.89
N GLY A 134 7.75 -3.21 -17.11
CA GLY A 134 7.79 -2.56 -18.41
C GLY A 134 9.15 -1.87 -18.60
N LEU A 135 9.63 -1.89 -19.81
CA LEU A 135 10.74 -1.06 -20.26
C LEU A 135 10.19 -0.03 -21.22
N ASP A 136 10.06 1.19 -20.75
CA ASP A 136 9.54 2.31 -21.51
C ASP A 136 10.70 3.20 -21.96
N VAL A 137 10.64 3.61 -23.23
CA VAL A 137 11.71 4.38 -23.86
C VAL A 137 11.12 5.49 -24.75
N PRO A 138 11.87 6.55 -25.07
CA PRO A 138 11.46 7.51 -26.08
C PRO A 138 11.13 6.79 -27.39
N ALA A 139 10.10 7.23 -28.12
CA ALA A 139 9.65 6.59 -29.35
C ALA A 139 10.76 6.41 -30.41
N THR A 140 11.74 7.32 -30.42
CA THR A 140 12.90 7.29 -31.34
C THR A 140 14.03 6.38 -30.85
N SER A 141 13.93 5.81 -29.65
CA SER A 141 14.97 4.95 -29.08
C SER A 141 15.13 3.65 -29.87
N THR A 142 16.35 3.16 -29.95
CA THR A 142 16.71 1.84 -30.53
C THR A 142 16.80 0.75 -29.46
N ILE A 143 16.58 1.07 -28.17
CA ILE A 143 16.55 0.09 -27.09
C ILE A 143 15.31 -0.80 -27.25
N THR A 144 15.50 -2.12 -27.22
CA THR A 144 14.44 -3.14 -27.38
C THR A 144 14.41 -4.15 -26.25
N GLY A 145 15.36 -4.11 -25.30
CA GLY A 145 15.43 -5.07 -24.19
C GLY A 145 16.18 -4.53 -22.98
N PHE A 146 15.97 -5.17 -21.84
CA PHE A 146 16.60 -4.85 -20.57
C PHE A 146 18.15 -5.05 -20.59
N ASP A 147 18.63 -5.94 -21.43
CA ASP A 147 20.06 -6.23 -21.65
C ASP A 147 20.84 -5.08 -22.27
N GLN A 148 20.14 -4.09 -22.84
CA GLN A 148 20.72 -2.92 -23.50
C GLN A 148 20.83 -1.67 -22.58
N LEU A 149 20.56 -1.82 -21.29
CA LEU A 149 20.49 -0.69 -20.35
C LEU A 149 21.84 -0.29 -19.75
N ALA A 150 22.88 -1.08 -19.92
CA ALA A 150 24.21 -0.74 -19.42
C ALA A 150 24.71 0.59 -20.00
N GLY A 151 25.08 1.52 -19.10
CA GLY A 151 25.54 2.87 -19.49
C GLY A 151 24.44 3.82 -19.96
N LYS A 152 23.17 3.45 -19.88
CA LYS A 152 22.02 4.31 -20.18
C LYS A 152 21.55 5.06 -18.93
N ARG A 153 20.92 6.22 -19.15
CA ARG A 153 20.24 6.98 -18.09
C ARG A 153 18.89 6.33 -17.80
N VAL A 154 18.89 5.40 -16.88
CA VAL A 154 17.66 4.68 -16.48
C VAL A 154 17.00 5.43 -15.34
N VAL A 155 15.71 5.74 -15.45
CA VAL A 155 14.91 6.31 -14.37
C VAL A 155 14.03 5.23 -13.73
N VAL A 156 13.83 5.31 -12.42
CA VAL A 156 12.93 4.46 -11.63
C VAL A 156 12.25 5.29 -10.55
N VAL A 157 11.09 4.84 -10.08
CA VAL A 157 10.47 5.40 -8.88
C VAL A 157 11.13 4.78 -7.66
N GLN A 158 11.57 5.62 -6.72
CA GLN A 158 12.34 5.24 -5.55
C GLN A 158 11.59 4.23 -4.67
N GLY A 159 12.30 3.17 -4.22
CA GLY A 159 11.79 2.16 -3.30
C GLY A 159 10.88 1.12 -3.93
N THR A 160 10.70 1.15 -5.26
CA THR A 160 9.96 0.12 -6.00
C THR A 160 10.81 -1.12 -6.26
N VAL A 161 10.19 -2.24 -6.62
CA VAL A 161 10.94 -3.43 -7.04
C VAL A 161 11.69 -3.21 -8.36
N GLN A 162 11.30 -2.23 -9.15
CA GLN A 162 12.01 -1.78 -10.35
C GLN A 162 13.32 -1.05 -9.98
N ASP A 163 13.32 -0.28 -8.88
CA ASP A 163 14.54 0.34 -8.33
C ASP A 163 15.49 -0.73 -7.79
N ASP A 164 14.97 -1.72 -7.04
CA ASP A 164 15.75 -2.84 -6.55
C ASP A 164 16.37 -3.64 -7.71
N TYR A 165 15.59 -3.90 -8.77
CA TYR A 165 16.05 -4.58 -9.98
C TYR A 165 17.19 -3.79 -10.66
N ALA A 166 16.97 -2.50 -10.95
CA ALA A 166 17.97 -1.65 -11.60
C ALA A 166 19.27 -1.55 -10.79
N THR A 167 19.14 -1.49 -9.46
CA THR A 167 20.29 -1.48 -8.54
C THR A 167 21.06 -2.79 -8.58
N LYS A 168 20.36 -3.92 -8.55
CA LYS A 168 20.96 -5.27 -8.61
C LYS A 168 21.69 -5.51 -9.92
N GLU A 169 21.14 -5.02 -11.04
CA GLU A 169 21.77 -5.10 -12.37
C GLU A 169 22.90 -4.06 -12.56
N GLY A 170 23.22 -3.25 -11.55
CA GLY A 170 24.33 -2.28 -11.61
C GLY A 170 24.05 -1.08 -12.52
N LEU A 171 22.78 -0.75 -12.79
CA LEU A 171 22.41 0.31 -13.74
C LEU A 171 22.57 1.73 -13.20
N ASN A 172 22.81 1.89 -11.88
CA ASN A 172 22.91 3.20 -11.21
C ASN A 172 21.74 4.15 -11.55
N PRO A 173 20.46 3.76 -11.28
CA PRO A 173 19.31 4.47 -11.78
C PRO A 173 19.16 5.87 -11.17
N VAL A 174 18.59 6.79 -11.96
CA VAL A 174 18.06 8.05 -11.47
C VAL A 174 16.74 7.77 -10.75
N ARG A 175 16.68 8.10 -9.46
CA ARG A 175 15.51 7.90 -8.63
C ARG A 175 14.65 9.14 -8.60
N VAL A 176 13.35 8.96 -8.86
CA VAL A 176 12.34 10.02 -8.77
C VAL A 176 11.30 9.64 -7.70
N PRO A 177 10.62 10.62 -7.08
CA PRO A 177 9.66 10.33 -6.02
C PRO A 177 8.35 9.70 -6.53
N ASP A 178 7.97 9.99 -7.78
CA ASP A 178 6.67 9.66 -8.35
C ASP A 178 6.76 9.29 -9.84
N TYR A 179 5.64 8.75 -10.38
CA TYR A 179 5.58 8.29 -11.77
C TYR A 179 5.55 9.44 -12.77
N ASN A 180 4.94 10.57 -12.41
CA ASN A 180 4.95 11.76 -13.26
C ASN A 180 6.38 12.27 -13.50
N GLY A 181 7.22 12.22 -12.48
CA GLY A 181 8.65 12.55 -12.60
C GLY A 181 9.38 11.66 -13.61
N ALA A 182 9.15 10.34 -13.59
CA ALA A 182 9.72 9.39 -14.53
C ALA A 182 9.25 9.66 -15.98
N ILE A 183 7.93 9.81 -16.16
CA ILE A 183 7.31 10.09 -17.46
C ILE A 183 7.85 11.40 -18.05
N ASN A 184 7.98 12.44 -17.24
CA ASN A 184 8.49 13.74 -17.67
C ASN A 184 9.96 13.66 -18.11
N GLN A 185 10.80 12.87 -17.42
CA GLN A 185 12.19 12.67 -17.84
C GLN A 185 12.31 11.97 -19.20
N LEU A 186 11.46 10.93 -19.45
CA LEU A 186 11.40 10.30 -20.77
C LEU A 186 10.95 11.29 -21.85
N LYS A 187 9.86 12.03 -21.61
CA LYS A 187 9.32 13.01 -22.58
C LYS A 187 10.30 14.14 -22.89
N ALA A 188 11.10 14.54 -21.91
CA ALA A 188 12.13 15.58 -22.05
C ALA A 188 13.44 15.06 -22.67
N GLY A 189 13.61 13.73 -22.84
CA GLY A 189 14.84 13.12 -23.33
C GLY A 189 16.00 13.19 -22.31
N THR A 190 15.73 13.48 -21.04
CA THR A 190 16.73 13.46 -19.97
C THR A 190 16.96 12.05 -19.41
N ALA A 191 16.05 11.11 -19.62
CA ALA A 191 16.23 9.68 -19.44
C ALA A 191 16.20 8.95 -20.79
N ASP A 192 16.99 7.87 -20.89
CA ASP A 192 17.03 6.99 -22.06
C ASP A 192 16.02 5.85 -21.96
N ALA A 193 15.70 5.44 -20.71
CA ALA A 193 14.74 4.39 -20.41
C ALA A 193 14.11 4.60 -19.01
N TRP A 194 12.91 4.07 -18.84
CA TRP A 194 12.22 3.94 -17.56
C TRP A 194 11.85 2.50 -17.34
N ILE A 195 12.28 1.92 -16.20
CA ILE A 195 11.80 0.62 -15.76
C ILE A 195 10.57 0.88 -14.91
N ALA A 196 9.40 0.49 -15.42
CA ALA A 196 8.08 0.79 -14.89
C ALA A 196 7.34 -0.49 -14.43
N PRO A 197 6.28 -0.38 -13.62
CA PRO A 197 5.20 -1.36 -13.69
C PRO A 197 4.56 -1.31 -15.08
N ALA A 198 4.42 -2.47 -15.75
CA ALA A 198 4.09 -2.51 -17.18
C ALA A 198 2.74 -1.84 -17.49
N GLU A 199 1.74 -1.98 -16.63
CA GLU A 199 0.42 -1.40 -16.82
C GLU A 199 0.46 0.14 -16.78
N ILE A 200 1.32 0.71 -15.92
CA ILE A 200 1.55 2.16 -15.84
C ILE A 200 2.33 2.64 -17.06
N GLY A 201 3.34 1.87 -17.48
CA GLY A 201 4.10 2.12 -18.71
C GLY A 201 3.21 2.11 -19.95
N ASP A 202 2.37 1.08 -20.12
CA ASP A 202 1.39 0.97 -21.22
C ASP A 202 0.48 2.20 -21.29
N LYS A 203 -0.08 2.59 -20.13
CA LYS A 203 -0.95 3.76 -20.04
C LYS A 203 -0.20 5.04 -20.39
N SER A 204 1.02 5.19 -19.88
CA SER A 204 1.88 6.34 -20.15
C SER A 204 2.26 6.44 -21.63
N ALA A 205 2.58 5.31 -22.27
CA ALA A 205 2.87 5.25 -23.69
C ALA A 205 1.64 5.65 -24.53
N ALA A 206 0.47 5.10 -24.20
CA ALA A 206 -0.79 5.44 -24.88
C ALA A 206 -1.13 6.94 -24.77
N ASP A 207 -0.93 7.54 -23.59
CA ASP A 207 -1.23 8.95 -23.30
C ASP A 207 -0.10 9.90 -23.75
N SER A 208 1.02 9.38 -24.22
CA SER A 208 2.20 10.19 -24.54
C SER A 208 2.09 11.04 -25.81
N GLY A 209 1.06 10.80 -26.63
CA GLY A 209 0.96 11.37 -27.97
C GLY A 209 2.06 10.86 -28.92
N GLY A 210 2.48 9.60 -28.74
CA GLY A 210 3.51 8.95 -29.56
C GLY A 210 4.95 9.31 -29.16
N LYS A 211 5.17 9.89 -27.98
CA LYS A 211 6.53 10.26 -27.50
C LYS A 211 7.21 9.12 -26.74
N ILE A 212 6.46 8.18 -26.20
CA ILE A 212 6.95 7.03 -25.43
C ILE A 212 6.45 5.76 -26.11
N LYS A 213 7.27 4.72 -26.10
CA LYS A 213 6.88 3.34 -26.47
C LYS A 213 7.34 2.36 -25.42
N VAL A 214 6.60 1.26 -25.28
CA VAL A 214 7.02 0.09 -24.50
C VAL A 214 7.96 -0.73 -25.37
N ALA A 215 9.19 -0.91 -24.93
CA ALA A 215 10.22 -1.65 -25.65
C ALA A 215 10.23 -3.14 -25.30
N ALA A 216 9.97 -3.48 -24.02
CA ALA A 216 9.96 -4.87 -23.54
C ALA A 216 9.10 -4.99 -22.28
N LYS A 217 8.71 -6.23 -21.96
CA LYS A 217 8.06 -6.60 -20.70
C LYS A 217 8.65 -7.89 -20.16
N GLN A 218 8.71 -8.03 -18.84
CA GLN A 218 9.05 -9.26 -18.16
C GLN A 218 8.16 -9.43 -16.92
N ILE A 219 7.85 -10.66 -16.53
CA ILE A 219 7.01 -10.95 -15.38
C ILE A 219 7.70 -10.49 -14.07
N SER A 220 6.92 -9.91 -13.16
CA SER A 220 7.39 -9.66 -11.79
C SER A 220 7.42 -10.99 -11.02
N PRO A 221 8.49 -11.24 -10.22
CA PRO A 221 8.68 -12.53 -9.56
C PRO A 221 7.72 -12.80 -8.40
N ALA A 222 6.86 -11.87 -8.02
CA ALA A 222 5.98 -12.01 -6.87
C ALA A 222 4.67 -11.23 -7.04
N PRO A 223 3.57 -11.67 -6.36
CA PRO A 223 2.29 -10.98 -6.40
C PRO A 223 2.33 -9.64 -5.66
N THR A 224 1.28 -8.86 -5.84
CA THR A 224 0.99 -7.68 -5.04
C THR A 224 -0.08 -7.98 -4.00
N ALA A 225 0.04 -7.34 -2.84
CA ALA A 225 -0.90 -7.47 -1.74
C ALA A 225 -1.05 -6.16 -0.95
N TYR A 226 -2.10 -6.09 -0.13
CA TYR A 226 -2.23 -5.03 0.87
C TYR A 226 -1.23 -5.26 2.00
N ALA A 227 -0.61 -4.17 2.46
CA ALA A 227 0.33 -4.19 3.58
C ALA A 227 -0.33 -3.63 4.84
N VAL A 228 -0.18 -4.31 5.97
CA VAL A 228 -0.62 -3.87 7.29
C VAL A 228 0.57 -3.75 8.25
N ALA A 229 0.40 -3.03 9.36
CA ALA A 229 1.44 -2.96 10.38
C ALA A 229 1.80 -4.37 10.90
N LYS A 230 3.07 -4.56 11.27
CA LYS A 230 3.53 -5.82 11.84
C LYS A 230 2.69 -6.25 13.03
N GLY A 231 2.24 -7.51 13.01
CA GLY A 231 1.47 -8.12 14.09
C GLY A 231 0.00 -7.71 14.16
N ASN A 232 -0.53 -6.94 13.17
CA ASN A 232 -1.97 -6.69 13.08
C ASN A 232 -2.65 -7.81 12.27
N ASP A 233 -2.68 -9.01 12.87
CA ASP A 233 -3.23 -10.21 12.24
C ASP A 233 -4.75 -10.13 12.06
N GLU A 234 -5.46 -9.49 12.98
CA GLU A 234 -6.92 -9.33 12.92
C GLU A 234 -7.34 -8.54 11.67
N LEU A 235 -6.67 -7.41 11.40
CA LEU A 235 -6.93 -6.64 10.18
C LEU A 235 -6.53 -7.41 8.92
N ARG A 236 -5.36 -8.06 8.95
CA ARG A 236 -4.85 -8.84 7.83
C ARG A 236 -5.81 -9.97 7.44
N GLU A 237 -6.31 -10.71 8.40
CA GLU A 237 -7.27 -11.80 8.18
C GLU A 237 -8.64 -11.29 7.73
N ALA A 238 -9.11 -10.17 8.29
CA ALA A 238 -10.33 -9.52 7.81
C ALA A 238 -10.23 -9.11 6.34
N LEU A 239 -9.10 -8.48 5.93
CA LEU A 239 -8.89 -8.12 4.53
C LEU A 239 -8.79 -9.34 3.61
N ASN A 240 -8.15 -10.43 4.06
CA ASN A 240 -8.11 -11.69 3.30
C ASN A 240 -9.53 -12.27 3.13
N SER A 241 -10.32 -12.32 4.20
CA SER A 241 -11.72 -12.78 4.12
C SER A 241 -12.57 -11.91 3.19
N GLY A 242 -12.39 -10.59 3.23
CA GLY A 242 -13.05 -9.68 2.29
C GLY A 242 -12.61 -9.91 0.83
N LEU A 243 -11.32 -10.17 0.62
CA LEU A 243 -10.77 -10.50 -0.71
C LEU A 243 -11.38 -11.79 -1.27
N ASP A 244 -11.47 -12.86 -0.46
CA ASP A 244 -12.10 -14.11 -0.88
C ASP A 244 -13.55 -13.90 -1.31
N GLN A 245 -14.30 -13.06 -0.59
CA GLN A 245 -15.70 -12.73 -0.93
C GLN A 245 -15.83 -11.96 -2.26
N VAL A 246 -14.96 -10.97 -2.52
CA VAL A 246 -15.02 -10.21 -3.79
C VAL A 246 -14.50 -11.01 -4.98
N ILE A 247 -13.67 -12.03 -4.75
CA ILE A 247 -13.29 -13.01 -5.77
C ILE A 247 -14.49 -13.91 -6.09
N ALA A 248 -15.12 -14.47 -5.04
CA ALA A 248 -16.24 -15.41 -5.19
C ALA A 248 -17.46 -14.78 -5.87
N ASP A 249 -17.76 -13.50 -5.64
CA ASP A 249 -18.89 -12.80 -6.27
C ASP A 249 -18.55 -12.18 -7.64
N GLY A 250 -17.33 -12.39 -8.14
CA GLY A 250 -16.86 -11.91 -9.45
C GLY A 250 -16.50 -10.43 -9.49
N THR A 251 -16.49 -9.73 -8.37
CA THR A 251 -16.10 -8.30 -8.30
C THR A 251 -14.66 -8.11 -8.73
N TRP A 252 -13.74 -8.97 -8.27
CA TRP A 252 -12.34 -8.95 -8.69
C TRP A 252 -12.21 -9.06 -10.21
N THR A 253 -12.88 -10.03 -10.85
CA THR A 253 -12.85 -10.23 -12.30
C THR A 253 -13.36 -9.00 -13.06
N ARG A 254 -14.48 -8.42 -12.62
CA ARG A 254 -15.02 -7.20 -13.25
C ARG A 254 -14.05 -6.02 -13.16
N LEU A 255 -13.38 -5.85 -12.02
CA LEU A 255 -12.37 -4.79 -11.86
C LEU A 255 -11.14 -5.05 -12.74
N GLN A 256 -10.67 -6.30 -12.84
CA GLN A 256 -9.59 -6.69 -13.74
C GLN A 256 -9.93 -6.33 -15.21
N GLU A 257 -11.09 -6.72 -15.67
CA GLU A 257 -11.54 -6.43 -17.04
C GLU A 257 -11.70 -4.92 -17.29
N HIS A 258 -12.15 -4.18 -16.28
CA HIS A 258 -12.33 -2.74 -16.39
C HIS A 258 -11.00 -1.99 -16.49
N TYR A 259 -10.04 -2.30 -15.60
CA TYR A 259 -8.78 -1.57 -15.52
C TYR A 259 -7.69 -2.11 -16.44
N TYR A 260 -7.73 -3.41 -16.76
CA TYR A 260 -6.72 -4.10 -17.56
C TYR A 260 -7.37 -4.96 -18.66
N PRO A 261 -8.12 -4.35 -19.60
CA PRO A 261 -8.84 -5.11 -20.63
C PRO A 261 -7.86 -5.95 -21.45
N GLY A 262 -8.13 -7.26 -21.50
CA GLY A 262 -7.32 -8.21 -22.26
C GLY A 262 -5.96 -8.57 -21.67
N ARG A 263 -5.64 -8.16 -20.44
CA ARG A 263 -4.40 -8.58 -19.75
C ARG A 263 -4.47 -10.08 -19.47
N PRO A 264 -3.50 -10.88 -19.98
CA PRO A 264 -3.47 -12.30 -19.69
C PRO A 264 -3.16 -12.53 -18.20
N ILE A 265 -3.90 -13.45 -17.57
CA ILE A 265 -3.65 -13.89 -16.19
C ILE A 265 -2.70 -15.07 -16.27
N PRO A 266 -1.52 -15.04 -15.61
CA PRO A 266 -0.62 -16.18 -15.57
C PRO A 266 -1.30 -17.43 -15.02
N ALA A 267 -1.04 -18.59 -15.63
CA ALA A 267 -1.71 -19.84 -15.26
C ALA A 267 -1.40 -20.31 -13.83
N ASP A 268 -0.29 -19.86 -13.28
CA ASP A 268 0.18 -20.14 -11.92
C ASP A 268 -0.23 -19.07 -10.89
N PHE A 269 -0.95 -18.04 -11.33
CA PHE A 269 -1.52 -17.03 -10.44
C PHE A 269 -2.98 -17.35 -10.09
N THR A 270 -3.29 -17.39 -8.81
CA THR A 270 -4.65 -17.46 -8.29
C THR A 270 -4.87 -16.32 -7.31
N PRO A 271 -5.80 -15.38 -7.57
CA PRO A 271 -6.10 -14.30 -6.62
C PRO A 271 -6.57 -14.88 -5.29
N GLY A 272 -6.16 -14.26 -4.18
CA GLY A 272 -6.46 -14.74 -2.82
C GLY A 272 -5.51 -15.84 -2.34
N SER A 273 -4.68 -16.43 -3.18
CA SER A 273 -3.66 -17.37 -2.75
C SER A 273 -2.42 -16.61 -2.24
N GLY A 274 -1.92 -16.98 -1.06
CA GLY A 274 -0.70 -16.39 -0.49
C GLY A 274 0.60 -16.78 -1.23
N THR A 275 0.50 -17.53 -2.32
CA THR A 275 1.66 -18.08 -3.05
C THR A 275 1.57 -17.78 -4.53
N VAL A 276 2.62 -17.16 -5.08
CA VAL A 276 3.00 -17.37 -6.47
C VAL A 276 4.14 -18.39 -6.44
N ALA A 277 3.98 -19.49 -7.13
CA ALA A 277 5.11 -20.36 -7.42
C ALA A 277 6.17 -19.52 -8.14
N ALA A 278 7.45 -19.68 -7.76
CA ALA A 278 8.53 -19.05 -8.49
C ALA A 278 8.38 -19.39 -9.98
N PRO A 279 8.49 -18.41 -10.90
CA PRO A 279 8.33 -18.68 -12.32
C PRO A 279 9.30 -19.79 -12.70
N SER A 280 8.77 -20.88 -13.26
CA SER A 280 9.63 -21.89 -13.87
C SER A 280 10.37 -21.20 -15.02
N ALA A 281 11.68 -21.34 -15.08
CA ALA A 281 12.58 -20.72 -16.05
C ALA A 281 12.35 -21.19 -17.51
N SER A 282 11.13 -21.51 -17.91
CA SER A 282 10.75 -22.14 -19.17
C SER A 282 9.80 -21.32 -20.03
N ALA A 283 9.97 -20.00 -20.12
CA ALA A 283 9.25 -19.21 -21.12
C ALA A 283 10.16 -18.12 -21.70
N ALA A 284 11.31 -18.51 -22.20
CA ALA A 284 12.13 -17.71 -23.11
C ALA A 284 12.43 -18.60 -24.33
N SER A 285 11.51 -18.58 -25.30
CA SER A 285 11.76 -19.02 -26.68
C SER A 285 10.94 -18.15 -27.61
#